data_528633dc0db458524f0a0f3a793e4e7f
#
_entry.id   528633dc0db458524f0a0f3a793e4e7f
#
_cell.length_a   1.000
_cell.length_b   1.000
_cell.length_c   1.000
_cell.angle_alpha   90.00
_cell.angle_beta   90.00
_cell.angle_gamma   90.00
#
_symmetry.space_group_name_H-M   'P 1'
#
loop_
_entity.id
_entity.type
_entity.pdbx_description
1 polymer ?
#
loop_
_entity_poly.entity_id
_entity_poly.type
_entity_poly.pdbx_seq_one_letter_code
_entity_poly.pdbx_strand_id
1 'polypeptide(L)'
;VQEALDKTSKLVFAFGRFNPPTIGHDKLMREVISQARKNGANHIVYASASTDKRKNPLDQETKIKFMKKMFPQNKIVGAGGTQRTFMEVLKFYDKMYGEIIMIAGSDRINEFQKLADKYNGKDYNYKSIRVVSSGDRDPDAEGVTGMSASKMREMAKVNDFKTFKTGLTRNLSDRDAKQLFDAVKKGMGLKERYESFTDFLNNDLREEYYQEKIFNVGDMIEHVDGSTGTVVRRGTNYV
;
A
#
# COMPACT_ATOMS: atom_id res chain seq x y z
N VAL A 1 -25.43 -29.10 -19.52
CA VAL A 1 -25.46 -29.68 -18.16
C VAL A 1 -24.59 -28.76 -17.31
N GLN A 2 -25.22 -27.87 -16.55
CA GLN A 2 -24.54 -26.96 -15.63
C GLN A 2 -24.27 -27.82 -14.37
N GLU A 3 -23.02 -28.24 -14.20
CA GLU A 3 -22.58 -28.86 -12.93
C GLU A 3 -22.93 -27.89 -11.81
N ALA A 4 -23.74 -28.35 -10.87
CA ALA A 4 -24.00 -27.63 -9.64
C ALA A 4 -22.66 -27.48 -8.92
N LEU A 5 -22.06 -26.30 -8.96
CA LEU A 5 -20.83 -25.97 -8.25
C LEU A 5 -21.02 -26.34 -6.77
N ASP A 6 -20.14 -27.18 -6.28
CA ASP A 6 -20.18 -27.71 -4.92
C ASP A 6 -19.95 -26.55 -3.92
N LYS A 7 -21.05 -26.03 -3.35
CA LYS A 7 -21.03 -24.98 -2.31
C LYS A 7 -20.43 -25.48 -0.97
N THR A 8 -19.59 -26.51 -0.98
CA THR A 8 -18.81 -26.93 0.19
C THR A 8 -17.51 -26.14 0.34
N SER A 9 -17.02 -25.54 -0.75
CA SER A 9 -15.78 -24.75 -0.76
C SER A 9 -15.91 -23.45 0.06
N LYS A 10 -14.82 -23.07 0.72
CA LYS A 10 -14.73 -21.89 1.57
C LYS A 10 -13.69 -20.91 1.04
N LEU A 11 -13.96 -19.61 1.19
CA LEU A 11 -13.03 -18.55 0.86
C LEU A 11 -12.75 -17.67 2.08
N VAL A 12 -11.48 -17.47 2.37
CA VAL A 12 -11.01 -16.43 3.29
C VAL A 12 -10.51 -15.26 2.48
N PHE A 13 -11.01 -14.05 2.73
CA PHE A 13 -10.47 -12.89 2.05
C PHE A 13 -10.32 -11.67 2.97
N ALA A 14 -9.45 -10.75 2.55
CA ALA A 14 -9.35 -9.42 3.13
C ALA A 14 -9.42 -8.37 2.02
N PHE A 15 -9.96 -7.20 2.35
CA PHE A 15 -10.05 -6.06 1.44
C PHE A 15 -9.51 -4.81 2.14
N GLY A 16 -8.53 -4.12 1.51
CA GLY A 16 -7.93 -2.97 2.16
C GLY A 16 -7.27 -1.97 1.20
N ARG A 17 -6.96 -0.80 1.71
CA ARG A 17 -6.28 0.27 0.96
C ARG A 17 -4.77 0.04 0.84
N PHE A 18 -4.11 -0.41 1.91
CA PHE A 18 -2.66 -0.71 1.98
C PHE A 18 -1.80 0.41 1.35
N ASN A 19 -2.00 1.65 1.75
CA ASN A 19 -1.41 2.78 1.04
C ASN A 19 -0.64 3.76 1.96
N PRO A 20 0.68 3.50 2.17
CA PRO A 20 1.44 2.33 1.73
C PRO A 20 1.15 1.06 2.54
N PRO A 21 1.57 -0.12 2.05
CA PRO A 21 1.63 -1.32 2.88
C PRO A 21 2.66 -1.13 4.00
N THR A 22 2.37 -1.69 5.19
CA THR A 22 3.23 -1.54 6.37
C THR A 22 3.31 -2.84 7.14
N ILE A 23 4.28 -2.95 8.05
CA ILE A 23 4.37 -4.07 8.99
C ILE A 23 3.10 -4.17 9.88
N GLY A 24 2.39 -3.05 10.11
CA GLY A 24 1.11 -3.06 10.83
C GLY A 24 0.01 -3.87 10.13
N HIS A 25 0.17 -4.18 8.84
CA HIS A 25 -0.75 -5.09 8.13
C HIS A 25 -0.39 -6.57 8.31
N ASP A 26 0.76 -6.90 8.93
CA ASP A 26 1.22 -8.28 9.08
C ASP A 26 0.23 -9.14 9.88
N LYS A 27 -0.38 -8.61 10.95
CA LYS A 27 -1.42 -9.31 11.71
C LYS A 27 -2.58 -9.75 10.82
N LEU A 28 -3.08 -8.85 9.97
CA LEU A 28 -4.16 -9.14 9.03
C LEU A 28 -3.73 -10.22 8.01
N MET A 29 -2.52 -10.08 7.45
CA MET A 29 -1.99 -11.03 6.47
C MET A 29 -1.80 -12.43 7.05
N ARG A 30 -1.30 -12.54 8.27
CA ARG A 30 -1.18 -13.82 8.99
C ARG A 30 -2.53 -14.40 9.34
N GLU A 31 -3.49 -13.60 9.78
CA GLU A 31 -4.82 -14.08 10.12
C GLU A 31 -5.57 -14.63 8.89
N VAL A 32 -5.39 -14.01 7.71
CA VAL A 32 -5.91 -14.56 6.45
C VAL A 32 -5.41 -15.98 6.22
N ILE A 33 -4.10 -16.21 6.37
CA ILE A 33 -3.51 -17.55 6.19
C ILE A 33 -3.95 -18.51 7.30
N SER A 34 -3.97 -18.05 8.55
CA SER A 34 -4.39 -18.84 9.72
C SER A 34 -5.80 -19.36 9.54
N GLN A 35 -6.74 -18.48 9.21
CA GLN A 35 -8.14 -18.84 8.98
C GLN A 35 -8.31 -19.73 7.74
N ALA A 36 -7.54 -19.49 6.69
CA ALA A 36 -7.56 -20.35 5.50
C ALA A 36 -7.14 -21.79 5.85
N ARG A 37 -6.04 -21.96 6.57
CA ARG A 37 -5.55 -23.27 7.01
C ARG A 37 -6.53 -23.96 7.96
N LYS A 38 -7.03 -23.22 8.96
CA LYS A 38 -7.98 -23.75 9.96
C LYS A 38 -9.28 -24.25 9.34
N ASN A 39 -9.73 -23.62 8.27
CA ASN A 39 -11.02 -23.94 7.63
C ASN A 39 -10.88 -24.74 6.32
N GLY A 40 -9.67 -25.14 5.91
CA GLY A 40 -9.45 -25.79 4.62
C GLY A 40 -9.91 -24.93 3.44
N ALA A 41 -9.69 -23.62 3.52
CA ALA A 41 -10.23 -22.63 2.61
C ALA A 41 -9.18 -22.06 1.64
N ASN A 42 -9.62 -21.66 0.46
CA ASN A 42 -8.82 -20.77 -0.39
C ASN A 42 -8.68 -19.39 0.28
N HIS A 43 -7.61 -18.65 -0.06
CA HIS A 43 -7.47 -17.28 0.45
C HIS A 43 -7.04 -16.29 -0.62
N ILE A 44 -7.42 -15.01 -0.43
CA ILE A 44 -7.07 -13.91 -1.32
C ILE A 44 -7.12 -12.57 -0.59
N VAL A 45 -6.21 -11.66 -0.92
CA VAL A 45 -6.19 -10.30 -0.38
C VAL A 45 -6.37 -9.30 -1.52
N TYR A 46 -7.40 -8.47 -1.41
CA TYR A 46 -7.69 -7.42 -2.37
C TYR A 46 -7.10 -6.08 -1.94
N ALA A 47 -6.27 -5.51 -2.80
CA ALA A 47 -5.79 -4.15 -2.66
C ALA A 47 -6.68 -3.19 -3.44
N SER A 48 -7.29 -2.20 -2.79
CA SER A 48 -8.18 -1.23 -3.44
C SER A 48 -7.48 -0.45 -4.56
N ALA A 49 -8.26 0.00 -5.55
CA ALA A 49 -7.76 0.86 -6.63
C ALA A 49 -7.70 2.35 -6.25
N SER A 50 -8.11 2.71 -5.01
CA SER A 50 -8.16 4.11 -4.57
C SER A 50 -6.79 4.77 -4.65
N THR A 51 -6.75 5.94 -5.30
CA THR A 51 -5.55 6.77 -5.47
C THR A 51 -5.90 8.23 -5.21
N ASP A 52 -5.17 8.89 -4.33
CA ASP A 52 -5.23 10.34 -4.08
C ASP A 52 -3.93 10.81 -3.39
N LYS A 53 -3.59 12.08 -3.54
CA LYS A 53 -2.35 12.65 -3.00
C LYS A 53 -2.25 12.65 -1.46
N ARG A 54 -3.37 12.55 -0.74
CA ARG A 54 -3.38 12.69 0.73
C ARG A 54 -3.32 11.36 1.45
N LYS A 55 -4.23 10.44 1.11
CA LYS A 55 -4.43 9.17 1.85
C LYS A 55 -4.00 7.94 1.07
N ASN A 56 -3.97 8.02 -0.25
CA ASN A 56 -3.69 6.89 -1.14
C ASN A 56 -2.68 7.27 -2.24
N PRO A 57 -1.44 7.68 -1.88
CA PRO A 57 -0.46 8.18 -2.85
C PRO A 57 0.02 7.14 -3.85
N LEU A 58 0.00 5.87 -3.51
CA LEU A 58 0.45 4.81 -4.42
C LEU A 58 -0.67 4.39 -5.38
N ASP A 59 -0.33 4.25 -6.66
CA ASP A 59 -1.17 3.54 -7.61
C ASP A 59 -1.31 2.05 -7.23
N GLN A 60 -2.27 1.37 -7.85
CA GLN A 60 -2.59 0.00 -7.49
C GLN A 60 -1.47 -0.98 -7.83
N GLU A 61 -0.82 -0.82 -8.97
CA GLU A 61 0.24 -1.71 -9.43
C GLU A 61 1.46 -1.64 -8.50
N THR A 62 1.93 -0.43 -8.23
CA THR A 62 3.03 -0.18 -7.28
C THR A 62 2.71 -0.77 -5.92
N LYS A 63 1.51 -0.55 -5.40
CA LYS A 63 1.05 -1.08 -4.13
C LYS A 63 1.10 -2.61 -4.08
N ILE A 64 0.55 -3.28 -5.10
CA ILE A 64 0.55 -4.74 -5.20
C ILE A 64 1.97 -5.29 -5.31
N LYS A 65 2.84 -4.66 -6.10
CA LYS A 65 4.25 -5.03 -6.22
C LYS A 65 4.92 -5.13 -4.85
N PHE A 66 4.78 -4.09 -4.02
CA PHE A 66 5.40 -4.08 -2.70
C PHE A 66 4.69 -5.00 -1.71
N MET A 67 3.37 -5.10 -1.75
CA MET A 67 2.63 -6.06 -0.92
C MET A 67 3.06 -7.50 -1.17
N LYS A 68 3.24 -7.92 -2.44
CA LYS A 68 3.73 -9.26 -2.78
C LYS A 68 5.13 -9.54 -2.24
N LYS A 69 6.01 -8.54 -2.24
CA LYS A 69 7.35 -8.67 -1.64
C LYS A 69 7.30 -8.74 -0.12
N MET A 70 6.46 -7.92 0.51
CA MET A 70 6.32 -7.89 1.98
C MET A 70 5.64 -9.15 2.53
N PHE A 71 4.65 -9.68 1.81
CA PHE A 71 3.79 -10.77 2.25
C PHE A 71 3.71 -11.89 1.21
N PRO A 72 4.82 -12.57 0.92
CA PRO A 72 4.92 -13.52 -0.21
C PRO A 72 4.01 -14.75 -0.07
N GLN A 73 3.56 -15.07 1.12
CA GLN A 73 2.65 -16.21 1.36
C GLN A 73 1.18 -15.91 1.03
N ASN A 74 0.82 -14.63 0.87
CA ASN A 74 -0.55 -14.23 0.57
C ASN A 74 -0.78 -14.12 -0.95
N LYS A 75 -1.92 -14.63 -1.41
CA LYS A 75 -2.40 -14.35 -2.77
C LYS A 75 -2.96 -12.93 -2.82
N ILE A 76 -2.20 -11.99 -3.39
CA ILE A 76 -2.54 -10.58 -3.44
C ILE A 76 -2.93 -10.19 -4.86
N VAL A 77 -4.08 -9.53 -4.99
CA VAL A 77 -4.64 -9.04 -6.25
C VAL A 77 -5.15 -7.61 -6.15
N GLY A 78 -5.29 -6.95 -7.27
CA GLY A 78 -5.94 -5.63 -7.36
C GLY A 78 -7.45 -5.74 -7.37
N ALA A 79 -8.11 -4.87 -6.63
CA ALA A 79 -9.55 -4.67 -6.77
C ALA A 79 -9.83 -3.91 -8.09
N GLY A 80 -10.74 -4.42 -8.91
CA GLY A 80 -11.06 -3.81 -10.21
C GLY A 80 -12.17 -4.56 -10.95
N GLY A 81 -12.55 -4.09 -12.11
CA GLY A 81 -13.65 -4.69 -12.88
C GLY A 81 -14.92 -4.81 -12.05
N THR A 82 -15.35 -6.04 -11.79
CA THR A 82 -16.54 -6.38 -10.98
C THR A 82 -16.20 -6.60 -9.49
N GLN A 83 -15.01 -6.25 -9.01
CA GLN A 83 -14.55 -6.50 -7.64
C GLN A 83 -13.90 -5.24 -7.05
N ARG A 84 -14.55 -4.08 -7.17
CA ARG A 84 -14.03 -2.78 -6.69
C ARG A 84 -14.22 -2.57 -5.19
N THR A 85 -15.22 -3.25 -4.63
CA THR A 85 -15.59 -3.18 -3.21
C THR A 85 -15.70 -4.58 -2.62
N PHE A 86 -15.65 -4.70 -1.29
CA PHE A 86 -15.84 -6.01 -0.66
C PHE A 86 -17.21 -6.63 -0.96
N MET A 87 -18.25 -5.80 -1.15
CA MET A 87 -19.59 -6.26 -1.53
C MET A 87 -19.61 -6.88 -2.94
N GLU A 88 -18.88 -6.25 -3.88
CA GLU A 88 -18.73 -6.80 -5.23
C GLU A 88 -17.90 -8.07 -5.25
N VAL A 89 -16.90 -8.18 -4.35
CA VAL A 89 -16.16 -9.43 -4.14
C VAL A 89 -17.11 -10.53 -3.67
N LEU A 90 -18.01 -10.26 -2.72
CA LEU A 90 -19.04 -11.20 -2.30
C LEU A 90 -19.95 -11.63 -3.46
N LYS A 91 -20.46 -10.68 -4.27
CA LYS A 91 -21.26 -11.00 -5.45
C LYS A 91 -20.52 -11.85 -6.46
N PHE A 92 -19.25 -11.57 -6.70
CA PHE A 92 -18.44 -12.30 -7.68
C PHE A 92 -18.24 -13.77 -7.30
N TYR A 93 -18.04 -14.04 -6.01
CA TYR A 93 -17.75 -15.40 -5.53
C TYR A 93 -18.97 -16.22 -5.12
N ASP A 94 -20.19 -15.66 -5.19
CA ASP A 94 -21.43 -16.32 -4.75
C ASP A 94 -21.63 -17.71 -5.35
N LYS A 95 -21.30 -17.89 -6.63
CA LYS A 95 -21.46 -19.19 -7.30
C LYS A 95 -20.29 -20.15 -7.10
N MET A 96 -19.18 -19.70 -6.52
CA MET A 96 -17.95 -20.48 -6.42
C MET A 96 -17.71 -21.03 -5.01
N TYR A 97 -18.26 -20.36 -3.99
CA TYR A 97 -18.04 -20.72 -2.58
C TYR A 97 -19.37 -20.73 -1.83
N GLY A 98 -19.49 -21.65 -0.87
CA GLY A 98 -20.65 -21.73 0.01
C GLY A 98 -20.48 -20.95 1.30
N GLU A 99 -19.24 -20.77 1.75
CA GLU A 99 -18.92 -20.07 2.99
C GLU A 99 -17.82 -19.03 2.78
N ILE A 100 -18.00 -17.87 3.42
CA ILE A 100 -17.05 -16.75 3.39
C ILE A 100 -16.56 -16.42 4.79
N ILE A 101 -15.25 -16.18 4.89
CA ILE A 101 -14.62 -15.62 6.07
C ILE A 101 -13.87 -14.36 5.64
N MET A 102 -14.35 -13.18 6.01
CA MET A 102 -13.69 -11.92 5.74
C MET A 102 -12.81 -11.52 6.93
N ILE A 103 -11.55 -11.20 6.68
CA ILE A 103 -10.65 -10.69 7.73
C ILE A 103 -10.61 -9.16 7.65
N ALA A 104 -10.89 -8.51 8.78
CA ALA A 104 -10.92 -7.06 8.89
C ALA A 104 -10.27 -6.57 10.19
N GLY A 105 -9.95 -5.28 10.28
CA GLY A 105 -9.59 -4.65 11.55
C GLY A 105 -10.76 -4.65 12.53
N SER A 106 -10.47 -4.72 13.83
CA SER A 106 -11.48 -4.78 14.89
C SER A 106 -12.53 -3.65 14.81
N ASP A 107 -12.10 -2.47 14.38
CA ASP A 107 -12.93 -1.28 14.20
C ASP A 107 -14.01 -1.39 13.10
N ARG A 108 -13.91 -2.39 12.22
CA ARG A 108 -14.77 -2.54 11.04
C ARG A 108 -15.68 -3.77 11.07
N ILE A 109 -15.48 -4.68 12.01
CA ILE A 109 -16.18 -5.98 12.03
C ILE A 109 -17.68 -5.82 12.01
N ASN A 110 -18.22 -5.03 12.95
CA ASN A 110 -19.66 -4.84 13.08
C ASN A 110 -20.29 -4.21 11.85
N GLU A 111 -19.62 -3.23 11.25
CA GLU A 111 -20.06 -2.57 10.02
C GLU A 111 -20.13 -3.57 8.86
N PHE A 112 -19.04 -4.30 8.64
CA PHE A 112 -18.94 -5.23 7.52
C PHE A 112 -19.84 -6.46 7.70
N GLN A 113 -19.97 -6.98 8.93
CA GLN A 113 -20.90 -8.08 9.21
C GLN A 113 -22.35 -7.66 8.92
N LYS A 114 -22.78 -6.51 9.45
CA LYS A 114 -24.13 -6.00 9.20
C LYS A 114 -24.42 -5.80 7.70
N LEU A 115 -23.46 -5.27 6.95
CA LEU A 115 -23.62 -5.09 5.51
C LEU A 115 -23.69 -6.43 4.77
N ALA A 116 -22.80 -7.37 5.12
CA ALA A 116 -22.78 -8.70 4.51
C ALA A 116 -24.10 -9.43 4.76
N ASP A 117 -24.60 -9.43 5.99
CA ASP A 117 -25.87 -10.11 6.36
C ASP A 117 -27.09 -9.46 5.69
N LYS A 118 -27.11 -8.12 5.60
CA LYS A 118 -28.24 -7.38 4.97
C LYS A 118 -28.48 -7.78 3.53
N TYR A 119 -27.44 -8.15 2.79
CA TYR A 119 -27.52 -8.48 1.38
C TYR A 119 -27.44 -9.97 1.09
N ASN A 120 -27.18 -10.81 2.10
CA ASN A 120 -27.26 -12.27 1.97
C ASN A 120 -28.73 -12.70 1.75
N GLY A 121 -28.97 -13.52 0.77
CA GLY A 121 -30.32 -13.87 0.29
C GLY A 121 -30.94 -12.86 -0.69
N LYS A 122 -30.24 -11.74 -1.01
CA LYS A 122 -30.69 -10.73 -1.98
C LYS A 122 -29.72 -10.63 -3.17
N ASP A 123 -28.49 -10.26 -2.90
CA ASP A 123 -27.45 -9.99 -3.90
C ASP A 123 -26.52 -11.19 -4.10
N TYR A 124 -26.43 -12.07 -3.11
CA TYR A 124 -25.68 -13.32 -3.08
C TYR A 124 -26.33 -14.26 -2.06
N ASN A 125 -25.97 -15.55 -2.09
CA ASN A 125 -26.61 -16.57 -1.24
C ASN A 125 -25.58 -17.56 -0.68
N TYR A 126 -24.87 -17.14 0.37
CA TYR A 126 -23.93 -17.97 1.11
C TYR A 126 -24.60 -18.72 2.27
N LYS A 127 -24.12 -19.93 2.56
CA LYS A 127 -24.52 -20.67 3.77
C LYS A 127 -24.13 -19.93 5.04
N SER A 128 -22.93 -19.30 5.02
CA SER A 128 -22.48 -18.44 6.10
C SER A 128 -21.49 -17.38 5.60
N ILE A 129 -21.56 -16.19 6.20
CA ILE A 129 -20.57 -15.12 6.05
C ILE A 129 -20.15 -14.72 7.46
N ARG A 130 -18.84 -14.79 7.74
CA ARG A 130 -18.29 -14.36 9.03
C ARG A 130 -17.22 -13.30 8.80
N VAL A 131 -17.32 -12.19 9.54
CA VAL A 131 -16.26 -11.19 9.59
C VAL A 131 -15.45 -11.42 10.86
N VAL A 132 -14.16 -11.71 10.71
CA VAL A 132 -13.25 -12.09 11.80
C VAL A 132 -12.21 -10.99 11.98
N SER A 133 -11.92 -10.66 13.25
CA SER A 133 -10.90 -9.69 13.60
C SER A 133 -9.51 -10.20 13.29
N SER A 134 -8.67 -9.33 12.70
CA SER A 134 -7.23 -9.54 12.64
C SER A 134 -6.51 -9.21 13.95
N GLY A 135 -7.25 -8.97 15.03
CA GLY A 135 -6.76 -8.45 16.30
C GLY A 135 -6.82 -6.93 16.40
N ASP A 136 -6.73 -6.43 17.61
CA ASP A 136 -6.76 -5.00 17.86
C ASP A 136 -5.54 -4.33 17.27
N ARG A 137 -5.77 -3.19 16.61
CA ARG A 137 -4.72 -2.24 16.33
C ARG A 137 -4.49 -1.47 17.60
N ASP A 138 -3.30 -1.53 18.12
CA ASP A 138 -2.84 -0.57 19.10
C ASP A 138 -2.27 0.65 18.34
N PRO A 139 -3.03 1.74 18.19
CA PRO A 139 -2.56 2.93 17.50
C PRO A 139 -1.46 3.65 18.29
N ASP A 140 -1.37 3.37 19.59
CA ASP A 140 -0.43 3.96 20.54
C ASP A 140 0.77 3.04 20.80
N ALA A 141 0.82 1.84 20.19
CA ALA A 141 1.96 0.96 20.31
C ALA A 141 3.23 1.71 19.89
N GLU A 142 4.12 1.92 20.85
CA GLU A 142 5.45 2.42 20.58
C GLU A 142 6.24 1.37 19.80
N GLY A 143 6.94 1.82 18.75
CA GLY A 143 7.82 0.97 17.95
C GLY A 143 7.20 0.43 16.66
N VAL A 144 7.81 -0.66 16.17
CA VAL A 144 7.60 -1.20 14.82
C VAL A 144 6.16 -1.67 14.56
N THR A 145 5.47 -2.20 15.57
CA THR A 145 4.09 -2.71 15.46
C THR A 145 3.06 -1.60 15.32
N GLY A 146 3.36 -0.39 15.80
CA GLY A 146 2.49 0.80 15.70
C GLY A 146 2.61 1.58 14.38
N MET A 147 3.44 1.12 13.42
CA MET A 147 3.63 1.82 12.15
C MET A 147 2.42 1.69 11.22
N SER A 148 1.56 2.69 11.29
CA SER A 148 0.40 2.81 10.41
C SER A 148 0.77 3.43 9.06
N ALA A 149 -0.07 3.21 8.04
CA ALA A 149 0.10 3.87 6.74
C ALA A 149 0.10 5.41 6.84
N SER A 150 -0.60 5.97 7.83
CA SER A 150 -0.58 7.42 8.11
C SER A 150 0.78 7.89 8.63
N LYS A 151 1.35 7.19 9.63
CA LYS A 151 2.71 7.47 10.12
C LYS A 151 3.74 7.36 9.00
N MET A 152 3.63 6.34 8.13
CA MET A 152 4.52 6.19 6.98
C MET A 152 4.46 7.39 6.02
N ARG A 153 3.26 7.89 5.74
CA ARG A 153 3.11 9.09 4.90
C ARG A 153 3.66 10.35 5.57
N GLU A 154 3.52 10.49 6.89
CA GLU A 154 4.15 11.61 7.61
C GLU A 154 5.67 11.54 7.54
N MET A 155 6.27 10.36 7.71
CA MET A 155 7.73 10.19 7.53
C MET A 155 8.18 10.55 6.11
N ALA A 156 7.37 10.21 5.10
CA ALA A 156 7.66 10.62 3.73
C ALA A 156 7.61 12.15 3.54
N LYS A 157 6.68 12.84 4.22
CA LYS A 157 6.60 14.32 4.17
C LYS A 157 7.82 15.00 4.77
N VAL A 158 8.31 14.49 5.90
CA VAL A 158 9.48 15.06 6.59
C VAL A 158 10.80 14.48 6.10
N ASN A 159 10.77 13.72 5.00
CA ASN A 159 11.92 13.06 4.38
C ASN A 159 12.70 12.11 5.31
N ASP A 160 12.05 11.55 6.34
CA ASP A 160 12.67 10.59 7.27
C ASP A 160 12.60 9.16 6.75
N PHE A 161 13.52 8.80 5.86
CA PHE A 161 13.62 7.45 5.33
C PHE A 161 13.98 6.41 6.39
N LYS A 162 14.81 6.78 7.38
CA LYS A 162 15.26 5.86 8.44
C LYS A 162 14.07 5.34 9.24
N THR A 163 13.21 6.22 9.71
CA THR A 163 12.00 5.85 10.44
C THR A 163 10.97 5.19 9.51
N PHE A 164 10.80 5.67 8.28
CA PHE A 164 9.94 5.03 7.29
C PHE A 164 10.29 3.55 7.09
N LYS A 165 11.59 3.22 6.95
CA LYS A 165 12.07 1.85 6.77
C LYS A 165 11.68 0.94 7.93
N THR A 166 11.60 1.43 9.18
CA THR A 166 11.16 0.60 10.32
C THR A 166 9.73 0.11 10.21
N GLY A 167 8.89 0.79 9.42
CA GLY A 167 7.51 0.40 9.13
C GLY A 167 7.36 -0.68 8.07
N LEU A 168 8.45 -1.23 7.54
CA LEU A 168 8.45 -2.24 6.49
C LEU A 168 8.82 -3.62 7.05
N THR A 169 8.41 -4.68 6.36
CA THR A 169 8.82 -6.05 6.73
C THR A 169 10.28 -6.30 6.32
N ARG A 170 10.92 -7.22 7.03
CA ARG A 170 12.30 -7.65 6.73
C ARG A 170 12.47 -8.30 5.35
N ASN A 171 11.38 -8.66 4.70
CA ASN A 171 11.39 -9.23 3.35
C ASN A 171 11.73 -8.21 2.25
N LEU A 172 11.65 -6.91 2.55
CA LEU A 172 12.06 -5.86 1.62
C LEU A 172 13.55 -5.57 1.75
N SER A 173 14.25 -5.55 0.60
CA SER A 173 15.62 -5.03 0.53
C SER A 173 15.65 -3.51 0.77
N ASP A 174 16.81 -2.97 1.11
CA ASP A 174 17.01 -1.52 1.26
C ASP A 174 16.68 -0.76 -0.02
N ARG A 175 17.02 -1.33 -1.16
CA ARG A 175 16.66 -0.78 -2.48
C ARG A 175 15.14 -0.72 -2.67
N ASP A 176 14.42 -1.79 -2.33
CA ASP A 176 12.96 -1.81 -2.44
C ASP A 176 12.31 -0.85 -1.44
N ALA A 177 12.86 -0.76 -0.22
CA ALA A 177 12.41 0.20 0.79
C ALA A 177 12.54 1.65 0.30
N LYS A 178 13.68 1.99 -0.31
CA LYS A 178 13.90 3.31 -0.90
C LYS A 178 12.94 3.57 -2.06
N GLN A 179 12.76 2.62 -2.97
CA GLN A 179 11.81 2.74 -4.08
C GLN A 179 10.37 2.98 -3.58
N LEU A 180 9.94 2.28 -2.53
CA LEU A 180 8.62 2.49 -1.94
C LEU A 180 8.50 3.88 -1.30
N PHE A 181 9.52 4.34 -0.59
CA PHE A 181 9.57 5.67 -0.01
C PHE A 181 9.42 6.76 -1.07
N ASP A 182 10.21 6.67 -2.13
CA ASP A 182 10.19 7.64 -3.23
C ASP A 182 8.84 7.61 -3.99
N ALA A 183 8.28 6.41 -4.21
CA ALA A 183 6.96 6.27 -4.80
C ALA A 183 5.86 6.93 -3.94
N VAL A 184 5.94 6.81 -2.61
CA VAL A 184 5.02 7.50 -1.68
C VAL A 184 5.19 9.02 -1.79
N LYS A 185 6.42 9.53 -1.76
CA LYS A 185 6.72 10.97 -1.93
C LYS A 185 6.16 11.50 -3.25
N LYS A 186 6.46 10.82 -4.35
CA LYS A 186 5.98 11.17 -5.69
C LYS A 186 4.46 11.20 -5.76
N GLY A 187 3.80 10.17 -5.25
CA GLY A 187 2.33 10.09 -5.25
C GLY A 187 1.67 11.13 -4.36
N MET A 188 2.35 11.61 -3.33
CA MET A 188 1.91 12.75 -2.51
C MET A 188 2.15 14.10 -3.18
N GLY A 189 2.88 14.13 -4.31
CA GLY A 189 3.27 15.37 -4.99
C GLY A 189 4.33 16.16 -4.24
N LEU A 190 5.11 15.49 -3.40
CA LEU A 190 6.23 16.12 -2.69
C LEU A 190 7.38 16.29 -3.68
N LYS A 191 7.92 17.49 -3.76
CA LYS A 191 9.13 17.75 -4.55
C LYS A 191 10.29 16.97 -3.94
N GLU A 192 11.10 16.35 -4.77
CA GLU A 192 12.36 15.80 -4.33
C GLU A 192 13.25 16.95 -3.83
N ARG A 193 13.67 16.88 -2.57
CA ARG A 193 14.78 17.70 -2.07
C ARG A 193 16.04 16.87 -2.24
N TYR A 194 16.94 17.36 -3.05
CA TYR A 194 18.25 16.74 -3.22
C TYR A 194 19.12 17.12 -2.04
N GLU A 195 19.66 16.13 -1.35
CA GLU A 195 20.44 16.33 -0.11
C GLU A 195 21.93 16.54 -0.38
N SER A 196 22.40 16.26 -1.61
CA SER A 196 23.82 16.45 -1.97
C SER A 196 24.03 16.57 -3.48
N PHE A 197 25.19 17.10 -3.86
CA PHE A 197 25.63 17.11 -5.26
C PHE A 197 25.77 15.67 -5.84
N THR A 198 26.01 14.69 -5.01
CA THR A 198 26.07 13.27 -5.40
C THR A 198 24.67 12.76 -5.79
N ASP A 199 23.61 13.19 -5.10
CA ASP A 199 22.23 12.86 -5.46
C ASP A 199 21.82 13.55 -6.77
N PHE A 200 22.31 14.78 -6.99
CA PHE A 200 22.20 15.49 -8.26
C PHE A 200 22.79 14.70 -9.43
N LEU A 201 24.00 14.13 -9.26
CA LEU A 201 24.67 13.35 -10.32
C LEU A 201 23.97 12.02 -10.64
N ASN A 202 23.22 11.47 -9.70
CA ASN A 202 22.56 10.17 -9.82
C ASN A 202 21.07 10.23 -10.27
N ASN A 203 20.50 11.43 -10.39
CA ASN A 203 19.10 11.65 -10.71
C ASN A 203 18.92 12.46 -12.01
N ASP A 204 17.68 12.56 -12.47
CA ASP A 204 17.24 13.22 -13.71
C ASP A 204 17.65 14.72 -13.84
N LEU A 205 18.14 15.34 -12.75
CA LEU A 205 18.67 16.73 -12.77
C LEU A 205 19.85 16.91 -13.73
N ARG A 206 20.63 15.85 -13.94
CA ARG A 206 21.70 15.92 -14.91
C ARG A 206 21.16 16.15 -16.32
N GLU A 207 20.05 15.49 -16.66
CA GLU A 207 19.34 15.74 -17.91
C GLU A 207 18.75 17.14 -17.98
N GLU A 208 18.10 17.59 -16.90
CA GLU A 208 17.53 18.95 -16.83
C GLU A 208 18.60 20.03 -16.92
N TYR A 209 19.76 19.80 -16.31
CA TYR A 209 20.90 20.68 -16.45
C TYR A 209 21.43 20.74 -17.90
N TYR A 210 21.59 19.62 -18.55
CA TYR A 210 22.03 19.58 -19.97
C TYR A 210 20.96 20.15 -20.91
N GLN A 211 19.69 20.04 -20.57
CA GLN A 211 18.58 20.63 -21.31
C GLN A 211 18.36 22.14 -20.98
N GLU A 212 19.25 22.75 -20.23
CA GLU A 212 19.20 24.16 -19.83
C GLU A 212 17.93 24.56 -19.07
N LYS A 213 17.30 23.62 -18.39
CA LYS A 213 16.11 23.88 -17.58
C LYS A 213 16.41 24.37 -16.17
N ILE A 214 17.63 24.12 -15.69
CA ILE A 214 18.09 24.50 -14.33
C ILE A 214 19.52 25.03 -14.36
N PHE A 215 19.85 25.84 -13.36
CA PHE A 215 21.17 26.44 -13.17
C PHE A 215 21.69 27.19 -14.39
N ASN A 216 20.86 28.05 -14.97
CA ASN A 216 21.27 28.90 -16.06
C ASN A 216 22.10 30.09 -15.53
N VAL A 217 22.97 30.63 -16.36
CA VAL A 217 23.71 31.85 -15.99
C VAL A 217 22.74 32.96 -15.64
N GLY A 218 22.87 33.51 -14.44
CA GLY A 218 21.95 34.48 -13.87
C GLY A 218 20.94 33.92 -12.87
N ASP A 219 20.76 32.61 -12.78
CA ASP A 219 19.87 32.02 -11.79
C ASP A 219 20.44 32.23 -10.38
N MET A 220 19.54 32.57 -9.43
CA MET A 220 19.88 32.62 -8.02
C MET A 220 19.73 31.25 -7.40
N ILE A 221 20.78 30.80 -6.73
CA ILE A 221 20.84 29.50 -6.04
C ILE A 221 21.09 29.69 -4.53
N GLU A 222 20.49 28.84 -3.73
CA GLU A 222 20.74 28.78 -2.29
C GLU A 222 21.53 27.52 -1.96
N HIS A 223 22.65 27.71 -1.25
CA HIS A 223 23.46 26.61 -0.76
C HIS A 223 22.89 26.00 0.52
N VAL A 224 23.28 24.77 0.85
CA VAL A 224 22.79 24.01 2.02
C VAL A 224 23.00 24.74 3.34
N ASP A 225 23.99 25.63 3.43
CA ASP A 225 24.28 26.45 4.61
C ASP A 225 23.43 27.74 4.69
N GLY A 226 22.52 27.94 3.73
CA GLY A 226 21.65 29.13 3.65
C GLY A 226 22.30 30.31 2.93
N SER A 227 23.54 30.19 2.44
CA SER A 227 24.16 31.23 1.59
C SER A 227 23.52 31.23 0.20
N THR A 228 23.35 32.40 -0.36
CA THR A 228 22.80 32.58 -1.72
C THR A 228 23.87 33.08 -2.68
N GLY A 229 23.80 32.62 -3.91
CA GLY A 229 24.72 33.02 -4.97
C GLY A 229 24.02 33.06 -6.33
N THR A 230 24.66 33.70 -7.29
CA THR A 230 24.18 33.73 -8.67
C THR A 230 25.06 32.88 -9.55
N VAL A 231 24.49 32.05 -10.39
CA VAL A 231 25.20 31.25 -11.38
C VAL A 231 25.89 32.17 -12.37
N VAL A 232 27.23 32.20 -12.32
CA VAL A 232 28.02 33.07 -13.21
C VAL A 232 28.57 32.35 -14.44
N ARG A 233 28.64 31.02 -14.36
CA ARG A 233 29.15 30.17 -15.45
C ARG A 233 28.60 28.75 -15.33
N ARG A 234 28.33 28.13 -16.46
CA ARG A 234 27.98 26.69 -16.55
C ARG A 234 29.15 25.90 -17.13
N GLY A 235 29.36 24.71 -16.63
CA GLY A 235 30.36 23.77 -17.15
C GLY A 235 29.90 22.34 -17.03
N THR A 236 30.67 21.39 -17.60
CA THR A 236 30.30 19.99 -17.61
C THR A 236 30.33 19.35 -16.21
N ASN A 237 31.10 19.91 -15.28
CA ASN A 237 31.32 19.40 -13.93
C ASN A 237 31.20 20.47 -12.82
N TYR A 238 30.72 21.67 -13.14
CA TYR A 238 30.55 22.77 -12.19
C TYR A 238 29.50 23.79 -12.65
N VAL A 239 28.90 24.44 -11.70
CA VAL A 239 27.96 25.55 -11.85
C VAL A 239 28.57 26.81 -11.26
#